data_98d11c720ddf79aa4a166535e41931d6
#
_entry.id   98d11c720ddf79aa4a166535e41931d6
#
_cell.length_a   1.000
_cell.length_b   1.000
_cell.length_c   1.000
_cell.angle_alpha   90.00
_cell.angle_beta   90.00
_cell.angle_gamma   90.00
#
_symmetry.space_group_name_H-M   'P 1'
#
loop_
_entity.id
_entity.type
_entity.pdbx_description
1 polymer ?
#
loop_
_entity_poly.entity_id
_entity_poly.type
_entity_poly.pdbx_seq_one_letter_code
_entity_poly.pdbx_strand_id
1 'polypeptide(L)'
;MIIRRNVMVILLVCVCTYVQASDTLRIMHYNLMQYAVNVSSCITDLSHKDQCLRTIIKHVHPDIITVNEVGKELKYTKRILDSCLNIEGISCWAHGKLTSESGGNANKFSNMIFYNKEKLTMYTSYHVPNAVRDFNIYKLYVNNAGLRQGDTVFLVVIVGHLKAGVADSLKRESQVEVLMKNLGKIGKADNYIFCGDINVYSSYERAYQLLVNYPKSTIRFYDPIEKAGYWHDNPQFSTTHTQSTHDVYGDCYSAGGLDDRFDFILVSESIMKGTRQIKALPRTYRAVGQDGMRLNKSIIDNNTSLPAKMLNALSIMSDHLPVMMDLRIEEVNTSRWHAGNDLSREMKSVEVKKPMDNQLTFSLNDRQSREYKVEITSIFGQVVFVSQVQTTAGENEFTLNLPKLLPGIYCLKLTCEGAHTIRKIIKR
;
A
#
# COMPACT_ATOMS: atom_id res chain seq x y z
N MET A 1 67.01 -43.06 3.35
CA MET A 1 65.87 -42.75 4.21
C MET A 1 65.11 -41.57 3.56
N ILE A 2 64.03 -41.87 2.81
CA ILE A 2 63.31 -40.87 2.02
C ILE A 2 62.05 -40.51 2.79
N ILE A 3 61.99 -39.24 3.30
CA ILE A 3 60.85 -38.70 4.02
C ILE A 3 59.82 -38.24 2.99
N ARG A 4 58.70 -38.94 2.85
CA ARG A 4 57.53 -38.50 2.07
C ARG A 4 56.77 -37.43 2.87
N ARG A 5 56.77 -36.18 2.36
CA ARG A 5 55.90 -35.08 2.83
C ARG A 5 54.50 -35.29 2.26
N ASN A 6 53.55 -35.63 3.11
CA ASN A 6 52.12 -35.59 2.75
C ASN A 6 51.64 -34.11 2.77
N VAL A 7 51.30 -33.59 1.60
CA VAL A 7 50.62 -32.28 1.47
C VAL A 7 49.14 -32.55 1.58
N MET A 8 48.55 -32.10 2.67
CA MET A 8 47.10 -32.14 2.89
C MET A 8 46.52 -30.89 2.21
N VAL A 9 45.84 -31.05 1.08
CA VAL A 9 45.08 -29.96 0.40
C VAL A 9 43.76 -29.83 1.11
N ILE A 10 43.58 -28.75 1.89
CA ILE A 10 42.29 -28.39 2.48
C ILE A 10 41.50 -27.66 1.39
N LEU A 11 40.48 -28.32 0.86
CA LEU A 11 39.52 -27.72 -0.07
C LEU A 11 38.56 -26.83 0.75
N LEU A 12 38.79 -25.54 0.72
CA LEU A 12 37.86 -24.54 1.32
C LEU A 12 36.64 -24.43 0.42
N VAL A 13 35.59 -25.17 0.74
CA VAL A 13 34.28 -25.02 0.06
C VAL A 13 33.66 -23.71 0.57
N CYS A 14 33.79 -22.66 -0.21
CA CYS A 14 33.09 -21.38 0.03
C CYS A 14 31.60 -21.63 -0.27
N VAL A 15 30.80 -21.91 0.74
CA VAL A 15 29.35 -21.92 0.62
C VAL A 15 28.90 -20.47 0.50
N CYS A 16 28.79 -19.98 -0.73
CA CYS A 16 28.09 -18.72 -0.99
C CYS A 16 26.61 -18.93 -0.65
N THR A 17 26.23 -18.60 0.57
CA THR A 17 24.80 -18.39 0.88
C THR A 17 24.36 -17.17 0.09
N TYR A 18 23.60 -17.39 -0.99
CA TYR A 18 22.86 -16.34 -1.64
C TYR A 18 21.84 -15.81 -0.62
N VAL A 19 22.18 -14.72 0.06
CA VAL A 19 21.19 -13.92 0.77
C VAL A 19 20.38 -13.25 -0.32
N GLN A 20 19.26 -13.85 -0.67
CA GLN A 20 18.30 -13.26 -1.58
C GLN A 20 17.79 -11.98 -0.90
N ALA A 21 18.10 -10.84 -1.49
CA ALA A 21 17.64 -9.56 -0.99
C ALA A 21 16.10 -9.57 -1.04
N SER A 22 15.45 -9.55 0.12
CA SER A 22 13.99 -9.39 0.16
C SER A 22 13.66 -8.02 -0.44
N ASP A 23 12.81 -8.01 -1.47
CA ASP A 23 12.33 -6.76 -2.05
C ASP A 23 11.58 -5.96 -0.98
N THR A 24 11.93 -4.69 -0.86
CA THR A 24 11.28 -3.76 0.06
C THR A 24 10.55 -2.67 -0.73
N LEU A 25 9.40 -2.27 -0.20
CA LEU A 25 8.66 -1.09 -0.64
C LEU A 25 8.66 -0.07 0.49
N ARG A 26 9.08 1.14 0.22
CA ARG A 26 8.95 2.25 1.17
C ARG A 26 7.73 3.06 0.84
N ILE A 27 6.81 3.18 1.82
CA ILE A 27 5.66 4.04 1.72
C ILE A 27 5.88 5.32 2.53
N MET A 28 5.52 6.45 1.96
CA MET A 28 5.50 7.77 2.59
C MET A 28 4.12 8.39 2.45
N HIS A 29 3.58 8.93 3.53
CA HIS A 29 2.40 9.79 3.52
C HIS A 29 2.79 11.21 3.87
N TYR A 30 2.20 12.21 3.19
CA TYR A 30 2.50 13.62 3.42
C TYR A 30 1.30 14.53 3.11
N ASN A 31 0.84 15.28 4.09
CA ASN A 31 -0.03 16.42 3.85
C ASN A 31 0.82 17.57 3.27
N LEU A 32 0.50 18.04 2.07
CA LEU A 32 1.29 19.03 1.32
C LEU A 32 0.86 20.47 1.58
N MET A 33 0.04 20.70 2.60
CA MET A 33 -0.44 22.02 3.01
C MET A 33 -0.84 22.87 1.79
N GLN A 34 -2.06 22.64 1.29
CA GLN A 34 -2.68 23.42 0.22
C GLN A 34 -1.84 23.55 -1.07
N TYR A 35 -1.10 22.50 -1.45
CA TYR A 35 -0.29 22.51 -2.67
C TYR A 35 -1.14 22.83 -3.89
N ALA A 36 -0.83 23.96 -4.55
CA ALA A 36 -1.54 24.47 -5.73
C ALA A 36 -3.04 24.78 -5.50
N VAL A 37 -3.42 25.06 -4.25
CA VAL A 37 -4.78 25.48 -3.90
C VAL A 37 -4.78 26.96 -3.61
N ASN A 38 -5.58 27.72 -4.37
CA ASN A 38 -5.73 29.13 -4.13
C ASN A 38 -6.79 29.36 -3.04
N VAL A 39 -6.36 29.48 -1.79
CA VAL A 39 -7.21 29.84 -0.66
C VAL A 39 -6.74 31.19 -0.13
N SER A 40 -7.49 32.22 -0.44
CA SER A 40 -7.43 33.60 -0.02
C SER A 40 -6.08 34.29 0.27
N SER A 41 -5.16 33.72 1.02
CA SER A 41 -3.86 34.36 1.35
C SER A 41 -2.66 33.43 1.18
N CYS A 42 -2.92 32.17 0.84
CA CYS A 42 -1.89 31.14 0.73
C CYS A 42 -1.32 31.02 -0.68
N ILE A 43 -0.88 32.12 -1.28
CA ILE A 43 -0.12 32.06 -2.54
C ILE A 43 1.29 31.66 -2.20
N THR A 44 1.54 30.37 -2.18
CA THR A 44 2.90 29.86 -2.04
C THR A 44 3.56 29.76 -3.41
N ASP A 45 4.84 30.10 -3.49
CA ASP A 45 5.64 29.85 -4.70
C ASP A 45 5.73 28.33 -4.92
N LEU A 46 4.95 27.84 -5.87
CA LEU A 46 4.93 26.41 -6.21
C LEU A 46 6.29 25.91 -6.67
N SER A 47 7.12 26.75 -7.29
CA SER A 47 8.47 26.34 -7.72
C SER A 47 9.37 26.08 -6.52
N HIS A 48 9.23 26.88 -5.47
CA HIS A 48 9.94 26.66 -4.22
C HIS A 48 9.42 25.41 -3.48
N LYS A 49 8.09 25.19 -3.42
CA LYS A 49 7.51 23.96 -2.89
C LYS A 49 7.97 22.73 -3.66
N ASP A 50 8.05 22.79 -5.00
CA ASP A 50 8.59 21.71 -5.83
C ASP A 50 10.04 21.38 -5.45
N GLN A 51 10.89 22.38 -5.22
CA GLN A 51 12.28 22.18 -4.79
C GLN A 51 12.38 21.52 -3.43
N CYS A 52 11.53 21.95 -2.48
CA CYS A 52 11.46 21.36 -1.16
C CYS A 52 10.99 19.89 -1.23
N LEU A 53 9.91 19.62 -1.97
CA LEU A 53 9.38 18.28 -2.15
C LEU A 53 10.41 17.34 -2.81
N ARG A 54 11.14 17.81 -3.84
CA ARG A 54 12.28 17.06 -4.42
C ARG A 54 13.35 16.72 -3.40
N THR A 55 13.71 17.68 -2.54
CA THR A 55 14.72 17.47 -1.50
C THR A 55 14.27 16.38 -0.53
N ILE A 56 12.99 16.43 -0.12
CA ILE A 56 12.39 15.45 0.78
C ILE A 56 12.34 14.05 0.13
N ILE A 57 11.85 13.96 -1.10
CA ILE A 57 11.77 12.69 -1.86
C ILE A 57 13.16 12.07 -2.07
N LYS A 58 14.15 12.89 -2.44
CA LYS A 58 15.55 12.44 -2.59
C LYS A 58 16.19 11.97 -1.29
N HIS A 59 15.71 12.43 -0.14
CA HIS A 59 16.18 11.97 1.16
C HIS A 59 15.48 10.68 1.61
N VAL A 60 14.16 10.61 1.42
CA VAL A 60 13.34 9.50 1.89
C VAL A 60 13.46 8.27 0.98
N HIS A 61 13.63 8.45 -0.33
CA HIS A 61 13.64 7.39 -1.36
C HIS A 61 12.40 6.49 -1.28
N PRO A 62 11.17 7.03 -1.32
CA PRO A 62 9.96 6.22 -1.27
C PRO A 62 9.74 5.45 -2.58
N ASP A 63 8.94 4.37 -2.53
CA ASP A 63 8.39 3.66 -3.68
C ASP A 63 6.90 3.97 -3.88
N ILE A 64 6.24 4.38 -2.79
CA ILE A 64 4.84 4.81 -2.76
C ILE A 64 4.79 6.14 -2.00
N ILE A 65 4.14 7.13 -2.58
CA ILE A 65 3.85 8.40 -1.93
C ILE A 65 2.34 8.62 -1.95
N THR A 66 1.75 8.80 -0.78
CA THR A 66 0.36 9.25 -0.66
C THR A 66 0.35 10.68 -0.14
N VAL A 67 -0.52 11.51 -0.70
CA VAL A 67 -0.58 12.93 -0.33
C VAL A 67 -2.00 13.37 -0.05
N ASN A 68 -2.12 14.34 0.86
CA ASN A 68 -3.32 15.14 1.09
C ASN A 68 -3.07 16.59 0.66
N GLU A 69 -4.14 17.34 0.54
CA GLU A 69 -4.15 18.79 0.26
C GLU A 69 -3.47 19.20 -1.06
N VAL A 70 -3.70 18.43 -2.10
CA VAL A 70 -3.36 18.82 -3.47
C VAL A 70 -4.56 19.45 -4.17
N GLY A 71 -4.36 20.46 -4.99
CA GLY A 71 -5.43 21.07 -5.80
C GLY A 71 -6.10 20.02 -6.71
N LYS A 72 -7.43 20.14 -6.86
CA LYS A 72 -8.31 19.16 -7.53
C LYS A 72 -8.00 18.91 -9.01
N GLU A 73 -7.38 19.86 -9.68
CA GLU A 73 -7.16 19.73 -11.10
C GLU A 73 -6.00 18.79 -11.42
N LEU A 74 -6.18 17.92 -12.39
CA LEU A 74 -5.18 16.93 -12.82
C LEU A 74 -3.81 17.57 -13.15
N LYS A 75 -3.80 18.84 -13.59
CA LYS A 75 -2.56 19.57 -13.87
C LYS A 75 -1.63 19.67 -12.64
N TYR A 76 -2.18 19.73 -11.42
CA TYR A 76 -1.39 19.81 -10.19
C TYR A 76 -0.78 18.46 -9.79
N THR A 77 -1.54 17.38 -9.97
CA THR A 77 -1.00 16.01 -9.86
C THR A 77 0.13 15.78 -10.87
N LYS A 78 -0.09 16.19 -12.13
CA LYS A 78 0.95 16.10 -13.17
C LYS A 78 2.17 16.97 -12.84
N ARG A 79 1.97 18.17 -12.27
CA ARG A 79 3.09 19.02 -11.84
C ARG A 79 3.99 18.30 -10.83
N ILE A 80 3.41 17.64 -9.82
CA ILE A 80 4.21 16.85 -8.87
C ILE A 80 4.95 15.73 -9.60
N LEU A 81 4.27 15.01 -10.50
CA LEU A 81 4.90 13.94 -11.28
C LEU A 81 6.08 14.45 -12.11
N ASP A 82 5.88 15.54 -12.85
CA ASP A 82 6.82 16.03 -13.86
C ASP A 82 7.91 16.94 -13.25
N SER A 83 7.60 17.66 -12.16
CA SER A 83 8.54 18.60 -11.54
C SER A 83 9.21 18.07 -10.28
N CYS A 84 8.70 17.01 -9.65
CA CYS A 84 9.26 16.52 -8.40
C CYS A 84 9.73 15.06 -8.46
N LEU A 85 9.12 14.22 -9.30
CA LEU A 85 9.34 12.78 -9.33
C LEU A 85 10.09 12.32 -10.57
N ASN A 86 9.56 12.59 -11.77
CA ASN A 86 10.19 12.20 -13.04
C ASN A 86 11.13 13.31 -13.55
N ILE A 87 12.22 13.52 -12.84
CA ILE A 87 13.24 14.55 -13.12
C ILE A 87 14.63 13.93 -13.20
N GLU A 88 15.57 14.63 -13.79
CA GLU A 88 16.98 14.23 -13.82
C GLU A 88 17.19 12.81 -14.39
N GLY A 89 16.45 12.44 -15.43
CA GLY A 89 16.52 11.12 -16.06
C GLY A 89 15.67 10.03 -15.38
N ILE A 90 15.04 10.32 -14.25
CA ILE A 90 14.07 9.41 -13.61
C ILE A 90 12.75 9.47 -14.40
N SER A 91 12.20 8.30 -14.73
CA SER A 91 10.91 8.17 -15.44
C SER A 91 10.04 7.03 -14.89
N CYS A 92 10.40 6.50 -13.73
CA CYS A 92 9.77 5.33 -13.15
C CYS A 92 8.49 5.62 -12.36
N TRP A 93 8.10 6.88 -12.17
CA TRP A 93 6.93 7.24 -11.40
C TRP A 93 5.66 7.33 -12.25
N ALA A 94 4.55 6.90 -11.63
CA ALA A 94 3.20 7.11 -12.13
C ALA A 94 2.31 7.63 -10.99
N HIS A 95 1.13 8.16 -11.33
CA HIS A 95 0.13 8.58 -10.36
C HIS A 95 -1.16 7.76 -10.49
N GLY A 96 -1.95 7.73 -9.42
CA GLY A 96 -3.29 7.17 -9.44
C GLY A 96 -4.25 7.98 -10.31
N LYS A 97 -5.38 7.38 -10.65
CA LYS A 97 -6.46 8.11 -11.32
C LYS A 97 -7.04 9.14 -10.36
N LEU A 98 -7.17 10.38 -10.81
CA LEU A 98 -7.94 11.38 -10.09
C LEU A 98 -9.40 10.93 -10.07
N THR A 99 -9.93 10.68 -8.90
CA THR A 99 -11.34 10.33 -8.72
C THR A 99 -12.16 11.60 -8.48
N SER A 100 -13.40 11.62 -8.94
CA SER A 100 -14.28 12.75 -8.69
C SER A 100 -14.49 12.92 -7.19
N GLU A 101 -14.59 14.15 -6.73
CA GLU A 101 -14.80 14.43 -5.33
C GLU A 101 -16.26 14.74 -5.05
N SER A 102 -16.81 14.04 -4.08
CA SER A 102 -18.04 14.46 -3.41
C SER A 102 -17.70 15.50 -2.33
N GLY A 103 -18.62 16.33 -1.98
CA GLY A 103 -18.43 17.35 -0.96
C GLY A 103 -18.65 18.76 -1.46
N GLY A 104 -19.18 18.90 -2.67
CA GLY A 104 -19.59 20.19 -3.24
C GLY A 104 -18.42 21.13 -3.57
N ASN A 105 -18.74 22.36 -3.97
CA ASN A 105 -17.75 23.38 -4.34
C ASN A 105 -16.88 23.87 -3.17
N ALA A 106 -17.19 23.49 -1.93
CA ALA A 106 -16.46 23.92 -0.74
C ALA A 106 -15.15 23.18 -0.52
N ASN A 107 -15.01 21.95 -1.02
CA ASN A 107 -13.77 21.21 -0.88
C ASN A 107 -12.81 21.53 -2.04
N LYS A 108 -11.67 22.16 -1.72
CA LYS A 108 -10.65 22.58 -2.69
C LYS A 108 -9.49 21.58 -2.81
N PHE A 109 -9.48 20.52 -1.98
CA PHE A 109 -8.36 19.58 -1.87
C PHE A 109 -8.69 18.24 -2.50
N SER A 110 -7.67 17.55 -2.98
CA SER A 110 -7.72 16.15 -3.33
C SER A 110 -6.64 15.35 -2.61
N ASN A 111 -6.84 14.02 -2.60
CA ASN A 111 -5.86 13.05 -2.19
C ASN A 111 -5.28 12.39 -3.43
N MET A 112 -4.01 11.98 -3.38
CA MET A 112 -3.38 11.30 -4.50
C MET A 112 -2.38 10.24 -4.04
N ILE A 113 -2.12 9.27 -4.91
CA ILE A 113 -1.02 8.32 -4.81
C ILE A 113 -0.07 8.50 -5.99
N PHE A 114 1.22 8.45 -5.70
CA PHE A 114 2.28 8.28 -6.69
C PHE A 114 3.02 6.97 -6.35
N TYR A 115 3.45 6.23 -7.35
CA TYR A 115 4.08 4.94 -7.15
C TYR A 115 5.14 4.66 -8.21
N ASN A 116 6.16 3.91 -7.82
CA ASN A 116 7.20 3.43 -8.72
C ASN A 116 6.63 2.31 -9.61
N LYS A 117 6.43 2.59 -10.92
CA LYS A 117 5.85 1.66 -11.88
C LYS A 117 6.77 0.48 -12.27
N GLU A 118 8.04 0.53 -11.89
CA GLU A 118 8.94 -0.61 -12.03
C GLU A 118 8.67 -1.67 -10.96
N LYS A 119 8.26 -1.25 -9.76
CA LYS A 119 7.95 -2.13 -8.64
C LYS A 119 6.46 -2.48 -8.52
N LEU A 120 5.58 -1.60 -8.97
CA LEU A 120 4.13 -1.69 -8.77
C LEU A 120 3.36 -1.39 -10.04
N THR A 121 2.22 -2.03 -10.21
CA THR A 121 1.27 -1.71 -11.29
C THR A 121 -0.11 -1.42 -10.69
N MET A 122 -0.74 -0.34 -11.18
CA MET A 122 -2.11 -0.01 -10.80
C MET A 122 -3.08 -1.03 -11.41
N TYR A 123 -3.86 -1.70 -10.56
CA TYR A 123 -4.88 -2.64 -10.97
C TYR A 123 -6.24 -1.94 -11.14
N THR A 124 -6.67 -1.20 -10.10
CA THR A 124 -7.91 -0.40 -10.14
C THR A 124 -7.87 0.70 -9.09
N SER A 125 -8.71 1.71 -9.28
CA SER A 125 -8.91 2.77 -8.31
C SER A 125 -10.36 3.21 -8.28
N TYR A 126 -10.85 3.58 -7.11
CA TYR A 126 -12.17 4.15 -6.89
C TYR A 126 -12.16 5.06 -5.65
N HIS A 127 -13.25 5.76 -5.41
CA HIS A 127 -13.40 6.56 -4.19
C HIS A 127 -14.62 6.10 -3.40
N VAL A 128 -14.60 6.37 -2.11
CA VAL A 128 -15.73 6.23 -1.21
C VAL A 128 -16.23 7.65 -0.92
N PRO A 129 -17.39 8.04 -1.47
CA PRO A 129 -17.93 9.38 -1.30
C PRO A 129 -18.18 9.70 0.17
N ASN A 130 -17.88 10.92 0.55
CA ASN A 130 -18.12 11.42 1.91
C ASN A 130 -18.52 12.89 1.88
N ALA A 131 -19.31 13.33 2.86
CA ALA A 131 -19.82 14.70 2.92
C ALA A 131 -18.73 15.77 3.10
N VAL A 132 -17.56 15.39 3.66
CA VAL A 132 -16.45 16.32 3.91
C VAL A 132 -15.37 16.17 2.85
N ARG A 133 -14.77 14.97 2.75
CA ARG A 133 -13.72 14.60 1.78
C ARG A 133 -13.80 13.12 1.50
N ASP A 134 -13.72 12.74 0.25
CA ASP A 134 -13.75 11.35 -0.17
C ASP A 134 -12.50 10.60 0.31
N PHE A 135 -12.65 9.28 0.50
CA PHE A 135 -11.50 8.39 0.61
C PHE A 135 -11.15 7.87 -0.77
N ASN A 136 -9.90 7.94 -1.13
CA ASN A 136 -9.40 7.41 -2.39
C ASN A 136 -8.79 6.04 -2.17
N ILE A 137 -9.20 5.05 -2.94
CA ILE A 137 -8.77 3.67 -2.83
C ILE A 137 -8.07 3.25 -4.09
N TYR A 138 -6.82 2.78 -3.93
CA TYR A 138 -5.94 2.37 -5.00
C TYR A 138 -5.51 0.93 -4.77
N LYS A 139 -5.89 0.03 -5.66
CA LYS A 139 -5.44 -1.35 -5.64
C LYS A 139 -4.31 -1.51 -6.64
N LEU A 140 -3.13 -1.86 -6.14
CA LEU A 140 -1.93 -2.12 -6.92
C LEU A 140 -1.55 -3.60 -6.77
N TYR A 141 -0.65 -4.06 -7.63
CA TYR A 141 0.04 -5.32 -7.42
C TYR A 141 1.55 -5.14 -7.60
N VAL A 142 2.30 -6.00 -6.91
CA VAL A 142 3.77 -5.99 -6.94
C VAL A 142 4.27 -6.63 -8.23
N ASN A 143 5.18 -5.95 -8.93
CA ASN A 143 5.84 -6.45 -10.13
C ASN A 143 7.00 -7.39 -9.74
N ASN A 144 6.68 -8.61 -9.37
CA ASN A 144 7.67 -9.62 -8.97
C ASN A 144 7.63 -10.85 -9.88
N ALA A 145 8.60 -11.74 -9.70
CA ALA A 145 8.71 -12.98 -10.48
C ALA A 145 7.48 -13.90 -10.32
N GLY A 146 6.77 -13.83 -9.18
CA GLY A 146 5.55 -14.60 -8.91
C GLY A 146 4.40 -14.32 -9.87
N LEU A 147 4.35 -13.12 -10.49
CA LEU A 147 3.33 -12.79 -11.50
C LEU A 147 3.30 -13.76 -12.68
N ARG A 148 4.47 -14.26 -13.09
CA ARG A 148 4.58 -15.24 -14.19
C ARG A 148 4.04 -16.61 -13.80
N GLN A 149 3.94 -16.87 -12.49
CA GLN A 149 3.44 -18.13 -11.91
C GLN A 149 1.98 -18.01 -11.46
N GLY A 150 1.33 -16.86 -11.66
CA GLY A 150 -0.05 -16.61 -11.24
C GLY A 150 -0.21 -16.15 -9.78
N ASP A 151 0.89 -15.95 -9.06
CA ASP A 151 0.90 -15.49 -7.67
C ASP A 151 0.95 -13.96 -7.62
N THR A 152 -0.20 -13.33 -7.76
CA THR A 152 -0.30 -11.86 -7.72
C THR A 152 -0.42 -11.36 -6.29
N VAL A 153 0.56 -10.59 -5.85
CA VAL A 153 0.57 -9.95 -4.54
C VAL A 153 -0.09 -8.58 -4.65
N PHE A 154 -1.31 -8.47 -4.17
CA PHE A 154 -2.05 -7.20 -4.16
C PHE A 154 -1.76 -6.37 -2.91
N LEU A 155 -1.80 -5.05 -3.10
CA LEU A 155 -1.75 -4.02 -2.08
C LEU A 155 -2.89 -3.04 -2.30
N VAL A 156 -3.69 -2.77 -1.28
CA VAL A 156 -4.79 -1.80 -1.32
C VAL A 156 -4.44 -0.61 -0.45
N VAL A 157 -4.14 0.52 -1.07
CA VAL A 157 -3.80 1.76 -0.39
C VAL A 157 -5.01 2.67 -0.34
N ILE A 158 -5.40 3.06 0.86
CA ILE A 158 -6.52 3.96 1.14
C ILE A 158 -5.92 5.29 1.59
N VAL A 159 -6.30 6.37 0.93
CA VAL A 159 -5.87 7.72 1.30
C VAL A 159 -7.05 8.51 1.81
N GLY A 160 -6.93 8.99 3.05
CA GLY A 160 -7.96 9.76 3.72
C GLY A 160 -7.45 11.11 4.23
N HIS A 161 -8.36 12.08 4.36
CA HIS A 161 -8.10 13.32 5.05
C HIS A 161 -9.35 13.69 5.84
N LEU A 162 -9.30 13.52 7.16
CA LEU A 162 -10.46 13.75 8.02
C LEU A 162 -10.61 15.26 8.33
N LYS A 163 -11.74 15.60 8.89
CA LYS A 163 -12.10 16.99 9.22
C LYS A 163 -11.18 17.53 10.33
N ALA A 164 -10.49 18.62 10.07
CA ALA A 164 -9.70 19.35 11.05
C ALA A 164 -10.56 20.03 12.12
N GLY A 165 -9.98 20.26 13.29
CA GLY A 165 -10.55 21.00 14.41
C GLY A 165 -11.02 20.12 15.55
N VAL A 166 -10.71 20.53 16.77
CA VAL A 166 -11.03 19.80 18.03
C VAL A 166 -12.53 19.54 18.16
N ALA A 167 -13.36 20.50 17.83
CA ALA A 167 -14.82 20.41 17.94
C ALA A 167 -15.48 19.47 16.91
N ASP A 168 -14.75 19.03 15.89
CA ASP A 168 -15.30 18.26 14.77
C ASP A 168 -15.12 16.73 14.88
N SER A 169 -14.92 16.21 16.09
CA SER A 169 -14.70 14.77 16.33
C SER A 169 -15.85 13.89 15.81
N LEU A 170 -17.11 14.32 15.93
CA LEU A 170 -18.26 13.60 15.40
C LEU A 170 -18.29 13.56 13.86
N LYS A 171 -17.77 14.61 13.19
CA LYS A 171 -17.64 14.59 11.73
C LYS A 171 -16.56 13.58 11.30
N ARG A 172 -15.45 13.50 12.05
CA ARG A 172 -14.39 12.50 11.80
C ARG A 172 -14.94 11.08 12.01
N GLU A 173 -15.68 10.85 13.08
CA GLU A 173 -16.37 9.56 13.34
C GLU A 173 -17.25 9.16 12.14
N SER A 174 -18.14 10.05 11.71
CA SER A 174 -19.05 9.81 10.57
C SER A 174 -18.28 9.51 9.28
N GLN A 175 -17.16 10.21 9.01
CA GLN A 175 -16.32 9.94 7.86
C GLN A 175 -15.80 8.51 7.89
N VAL A 176 -15.22 8.07 9.01
CA VAL A 176 -14.64 6.73 9.14
C VAL A 176 -15.71 5.65 9.11
N GLU A 177 -16.89 5.89 9.68
CA GLU A 177 -18.02 4.94 9.56
C GLU A 177 -18.37 4.64 8.10
N VAL A 178 -18.43 5.67 7.25
CA VAL A 178 -18.71 5.49 5.82
C VAL A 178 -17.62 4.64 5.15
N LEU A 179 -16.35 4.88 5.44
CA LEU A 179 -15.25 4.07 4.94
C LEU A 179 -15.38 2.61 5.39
N MET A 180 -15.53 2.38 6.70
CA MET A 180 -15.52 1.03 7.26
C MET A 180 -16.77 0.22 6.82
N LYS A 181 -17.93 0.86 6.67
CA LYS A 181 -19.12 0.26 6.07
C LYS A 181 -18.87 -0.15 4.61
N ASN A 182 -18.16 0.67 3.84
CA ASN A 182 -17.80 0.34 2.45
C ASN A 182 -16.84 -0.86 2.39
N LEU A 183 -15.75 -0.85 3.16
CA LEU A 183 -14.83 -1.98 3.25
C LEU A 183 -15.54 -3.25 3.75
N GLY A 184 -16.48 -3.10 4.67
CA GLY A 184 -17.30 -4.18 5.21
C GLY A 184 -18.09 -4.93 4.14
N LYS A 185 -18.57 -4.25 3.10
CA LYS A 185 -19.25 -4.87 1.95
C LYS A 185 -18.31 -5.73 1.09
N ILE A 186 -17.06 -5.32 0.94
CA ILE A 186 -16.04 -6.10 0.23
C ILE A 186 -15.69 -7.35 1.04
N GLY A 187 -15.55 -7.21 2.33
CA GLY A 187 -15.52 -8.28 3.32
C GLY A 187 -14.33 -9.24 3.28
N LYS A 188 -13.43 -9.09 2.33
CA LYS A 188 -12.26 -9.95 2.16
C LYS A 188 -11.07 -9.40 2.92
N ALA A 189 -10.29 -10.30 3.55
CA ALA A 189 -8.95 -9.94 4.02
C ALA A 189 -8.05 -9.67 2.82
N ASP A 190 -7.36 -8.54 2.82
CA ASP A 190 -6.38 -8.15 1.81
C ASP A 190 -5.23 -7.38 2.50
N ASN A 191 -4.19 -7.05 1.76
CA ASN A 191 -3.13 -6.17 2.26
C ASN A 191 -3.61 -4.72 2.19
N TYR A 192 -4.36 -4.28 3.21
CA TYR A 192 -4.82 -2.90 3.32
C TYR A 192 -3.80 -2.02 4.04
N ILE A 193 -3.54 -0.84 3.47
CA ILE A 193 -2.84 0.26 4.13
C ILE A 193 -3.76 1.47 4.10
N PHE A 194 -3.97 2.10 5.24
CA PHE A 194 -4.60 3.40 5.36
C PHE A 194 -3.53 4.46 5.63
N CYS A 195 -3.47 5.47 4.80
CA CYS A 195 -2.59 6.62 4.94
C CYS A 195 -3.43 7.89 5.00
N GLY A 196 -3.12 8.79 5.90
CA GLY A 196 -3.85 10.04 5.94
C GLY A 196 -3.52 10.93 7.12
N ASP A 197 -3.85 12.19 6.93
CA ASP A 197 -4.06 13.15 8.00
C ASP A 197 -5.45 12.91 8.58
N ILE A 198 -5.50 12.28 9.75
CA ILE A 198 -6.79 11.93 10.39
C ILE A 198 -7.24 12.94 11.44
N ASN A 199 -6.47 13.97 11.72
CA ASN A 199 -6.82 15.09 12.59
C ASN A 199 -7.39 14.69 13.96
N VAL A 200 -6.95 13.55 14.52
CA VAL A 200 -7.38 13.06 15.84
C VAL A 200 -6.38 13.47 16.91
N TYR A 201 -6.85 13.90 18.05
CA TYR A 201 -6.03 14.41 19.17
C TYR A 201 -5.67 13.32 20.17
N SER A 202 -6.33 12.17 20.08
CA SER A 202 -6.04 11.02 20.93
C SER A 202 -6.51 9.72 20.30
N SER A 203 -5.96 8.61 20.78
CA SER A 203 -6.45 7.27 20.40
C SER A 203 -7.87 6.97 20.87
N TYR A 204 -8.42 7.77 21.78
CA TYR A 204 -9.76 7.56 22.35
C TYR A 204 -10.87 8.15 21.46
N GLU A 205 -10.53 8.97 20.47
CA GLU A 205 -11.53 9.45 19.51
C GLU A 205 -12.18 8.29 18.74
N ARG A 206 -13.49 8.36 18.58
CA ARG A 206 -14.26 7.30 17.90
C ARG A 206 -13.79 7.04 16.47
N ALA A 207 -13.35 8.08 15.76
CA ALA A 207 -12.78 7.93 14.43
C ALA A 207 -11.57 6.97 14.41
N TYR A 208 -10.61 7.16 15.34
CA TYR A 208 -9.46 6.26 15.46
C TYR A 208 -9.90 4.86 15.93
N GLN A 209 -10.79 4.78 16.92
CA GLN A 209 -11.30 3.50 17.44
C GLN A 209 -12.00 2.68 16.35
N LEU A 210 -12.76 3.32 15.47
CA LEU A 210 -13.41 2.66 14.34
C LEU A 210 -12.40 2.08 13.33
N LEU A 211 -11.23 2.68 13.17
CA LEU A 211 -10.18 2.11 12.33
C LEU A 211 -9.51 0.90 13.01
N VAL A 212 -9.11 1.02 14.29
CA VAL A 212 -8.24 0.04 14.94
C VAL A 212 -8.97 -1.03 15.75
N ASN A 213 -10.23 -0.81 16.11
CA ASN A 213 -11.07 -1.75 16.87
C ASN A 213 -12.33 -2.18 16.13
N TYR A 214 -12.33 -2.07 14.80
CA TYR A 214 -13.51 -2.49 14.03
C TYR A 214 -13.81 -3.98 14.27
N PRO A 215 -15.09 -4.36 14.49
CA PRO A 215 -15.45 -5.74 14.87
C PRO A 215 -15.00 -6.79 13.86
N LYS A 216 -15.05 -6.47 12.55
CA LYS A 216 -14.64 -7.36 11.48
C LYS A 216 -13.11 -7.30 11.28
N SER A 217 -12.39 -8.28 11.82
CA SER A 217 -10.92 -8.34 11.81
C SER A 217 -10.31 -8.30 10.40
N THR A 218 -11.03 -8.81 9.39
CA THR A 218 -10.53 -8.85 7.99
C THR A 218 -10.30 -7.47 7.36
N ILE A 219 -10.92 -6.42 7.94
CA ILE A 219 -10.79 -5.03 7.47
C ILE A 219 -10.37 -4.07 8.58
N ARG A 220 -10.01 -4.60 9.76
CA ARG A 220 -9.47 -3.82 10.88
C ARG A 220 -8.06 -3.37 10.57
N PHE A 221 -7.74 -2.15 10.97
CA PHE A 221 -6.39 -1.60 10.90
C PHE A 221 -5.66 -1.74 12.23
N TYR A 222 -4.35 -1.67 12.16
CA TYR A 222 -3.42 -1.72 13.29
C TYR A 222 -2.43 -0.57 13.16
N ASP A 223 -2.12 0.07 14.28
CA ASP A 223 -1.04 1.05 14.35
C ASP A 223 0.31 0.32 14.47
N PRO A 224 1.20 0.38 13.47
CA PRO A 224 2.45 -0.37 13.48
C PRO A 224 3.36 -0.08 14.66
N ILE A 225 3.25 1.11 15.27
CA ILE A 225 4.10 1.52 16.39
C ILE A 225 3.42 1.41 17.76
N GLU A 226 2.14 0.99 17.79
CA GLU A 226 1.36 0.73 19.01
C GLU A 226 1.38 1.88 20.02
N LYS A 227 1.38 3.13 19.54
CA LYS A 227 1.44 4.34 20.34
C LYS A 227 0.04 4.91 20.59
N ALA A 228 -0.80 4.20 21.35
CA ALA A 228 -2.11 4.68 21.80
C ALA A 228 -1.97 5.63 23.01
N GLY A 229 -2.82 6.65 23.08
CA GLY A 229 -2.87 7.61 24.19
C GLY A 229 -3.43 8.96 23.81
N TYR A 230 -3.27 9.93 24.71
CA TYR A 230 -3.49 11.36 24.44
C TYR A 230 -2.20 11.94 23.85
N TRP A 231 -2.22 12.26 22.56
CA TRP A 231 -1.04 12.72 21.83
C TRP A 231 -0.81 14.22 21.96
N HIS A 232 -1.89 15.00 21.93
CA HIS A 232 -1.84 16.45 21.93
C HIS A 232 -1.07 16.99 23.13
N ASP A 233 -0.09 17.84 22.87
CA ASP A 233 0.77 18.51 23.87
C ASP A 233 1.37 17.55 24.92
N ASN A 234 1.71 16.33 24.49
CA ASN A 234 2.19 15.29 25.41
C ASN A 234 3.63 14.86 25.08
N PRO A 235 4.61 15.15 25.96
CA PRO A 235 6.01 14.84 25.73
C PRO A 235 6.31 13.34 25.56
N GLN A 236 5.46 12.44 26.07
CA GLN A 236 5.62 11.00 25.88
C GLN A 236 5.42 10.55 24.43
N PHE A 237 4.78 11.38 23.61
CA PHE A 237 4.51 11.13 22.21
C PHE A 237 5.33 12.00 21.27
N SER A 238 6.26 12.83 21.76
CA SER A 238 7.04 13.78 20.94
C SER A 238 7.69 13.15 19.72
N THR A 239 8.13 11.89 19.80
CA THR A 239 8.74 11.18 18.66
C THR A 239 7.74 10.84 17.54
N THR A 240 6.44 11.01 17.78
CA THR A 240 5.37 10.68 16.84
C THR A 240 4.58 11.89 16.35
N HIS A 241 4.83 13.08 16.92
CA HIS A 241 4.14 14.30 16.50
C HIS A 241 4.53 14.66 15.07
N THR A 242 3.55 15.09 14.30
CA THR A 242 3.69 15.41 12.87
C THR A 242 3.28 16.84 12.53
N GLN A 243 2.55 17.55 13.42
CA GLN A 243 2.12 18.94 13.26
C GLN A 243 2.29 19.71 14.60
N SER A 244 2.61 21.03 14.60
CA SER A 244 2.99 21.82 13.45
C SER A 244 4.51 21.95 13.32
N THR A 245 5.01 22.04 12.08
CA THR A 245 6.43 22.38 11.82
C THR A 245 6.80 23.80 12.23
N HIS A 246 5.82 24.63 12.61
CA HIS A 246 5.96 26.03 13.00
C HIS A 246 5.37 26.28 14.40
N ASP A 247 6.06 27.06 15.21
CA ASP A 247 5.63 27.45 16.56
C ASP A 247 4.84 28.77 16.57
N VAL A 248 4.99 29.60 15.54
CA VAL A 248 4.29 30.85 15.37
C VAL A 248 3.40 30.84 14.12
N TYR A 249 2.33 31.62 14.14
CA TYR A 249 1.47 31.79 12.98
C TYR A 249 2.20 32.54 11.86
N GLY A 250 2.06 32.02 10.65
CA GLY A 250 2.55 32.67 9.45
C GLY A 250 1.68 32.23 8.27
N ASP A 251 1.53 33.07 7.27
CA ASP A 251 0.73 32.91 6.04
C ASP A 251 -0.35 31.82 6.03
N CYS A 252 0.03 30.55 5.98
CA CYS A 252 -0.87 29.41 5.85
C CYS A 252 -0.58 28.27 6.82
N TYR A 253 0.47 28.40 7.61
CA TYR A 253 0.88 27.37 8.56
C TYR A 253 0.03 27.40 9.82
N SER A 254 -0.31 26.24 10.35
CA SER A 254 -0.74 26.11 11.74
C SER A 254 0.41 26.47 12.67
N ALA A 255 0.11 27.08 13.80
CA ALA A 255 1.08 27.35 14.86
C ALA A 255 1.01 26.28 15.94
N GLY A 256 1.84 26.42 16.99
CA GLY A 256 1.85 25.57 18.18
C GLY A 256 3.11 24.72 18.31
N GLY A 257 3.84 24.53 17.21
CA GLY A 257 4.97 23.63 17.17
C GLY A 257 4.54 22.17 17.06
N LEU A 258 5.48 21.25 17.15
CA LEU A 258 5.21 19.81 17.00
C LEU A 258 4.60 19.25 18.29
N ASP A 259 3.27 19.21 18.36
CA ASP A 259 2.51 18.79 19.53
C ASP A 259 1.36 17.81 19.20
N ASP A 260 1.08 17.57 17.91
CA ASP A 260 0.00 16.69 17.46
C ASP A 260 0.49 15.55 16.55
N ARG A 261 -0.10 14.37 16.73
CA ARG A 261 0.06 13.23 15.82
C ARG A 261 -1.16 13.12 14.93
N PHE A 262 -1.11 13.72 13.74
CA PHE A 262 -2.24 13.73 12.79
C PHE A 262 -2.04 12.80 11.59
N ASP A 263 -0.79 12.56 11.20
CA ASP A 263 -0.45 11.76 10.01
C ASP A 263 -0.15 10.31 10.38
N PHE A 264 -0.81 9.38 9.71
CA PHE A 264 -0.75 7.96 10.02
C PHE A 264 -0.51 7.09 8.79
N ILE A 265 0.19 5.97 9.03
CA ILE A 265 0.19 4.79 8.18
C ILE A 265 -0.31 3.64 9.06
N LEU A 266 -1.54 3.21 8.85
CA LEU A 266 -2.15 2.07 9.53
C LEU A 266 -2.23 0.90 8.56
N VAL A 267 -2.10 -0.33 9.05
CA VAL A 267 -2.04 -1.51 8.21
C VAL A 267 -3.00 -2.60 8.65
N SER A 268 -3.44 -3.46 7.74
CA SER A 268 -4.24 -4.64 8.05
C SER A 268 -3.46 -5.68 8.84
N GLU A 269 -4.17 -6.61 9.47
CA GLU A 269 -3.58 -7.75 10.17
C GLU A 269 -2.66 -8.58 9.26
N SER A 270 -3.05 -8.75 7.98
CA SER A 270 -2.24 -9.48 7.01
C SER A 270 -0.86 -8.85 6.81
N ILE A 271 -0.77 -7.52 6.77
CA ILE A 271 0.51 -6.80 6.66
C ILE A 271 1.28 -6.82 7.98
N MET A 272 0.62 -6.69 9.13
CA MET A 272 1.31 -6.82 10.43
C MET A 272 1.97 -8.20 10.57
N LYS A 273 1.26 -9.26 10.22
CA LYS A 273 1.71 -10.65 10.37
C LYS A 273 2.50 -11.19 9.16
N GLY A 274 2.44 -10.55 8.00
CA GLY A 274 3.06 -11.05 6.76
C GLY A 274 2.33 -12.23 6.12
N THR A 275 1.05 -12.42 6.41
CA THR A 275 0.31 -13.63 5.97
C THR A 275 -0.08 -13.64 4.50
N ARG A 276 0.10 -12.50 3.80
CA ARG A 276 -0.21 -12.30 2.38
C ARG A 276 0.97 -11.67 1.62
N GLN A 277 2.18 -12.18 1.84
CA GLN A 277 3.46 -11.84 1.21
C GLN A 277 3.93 -10.38 1.40
N ILE A 278 3.18 -9.53 2.07
CA ILE A 278 3.62 -8.19 2.44
C ILE A 278 3.65 -8.09 3.97
N LYS A 279 4.79 -7.69 4.51
CA LYS A 279 5.00 -7.54 5.96
C LYS A 279 5.48 -6.15 6.32
N ALA A 280 4.81 -5.49 7.25
CA ALA A 280 5.28 -4.23 7.83
C ALA A 280 6.60 -4.42 8.56
N LEU A 281 7.45 -3.40 8.50
CA LEU A 281 8.67 -3.28 9.29
C LEU A 281 8.49 -2.12 10.30
N PRO A 282 7.82 -2.32 11.44
CA PRO A 282 7.42 -1.24 12.36
C PRO A 282 8.59 -0.40 12.86
N ARG A 283 9.80 -0.99 12.99
CA ARG A 283 11.02 -0.28 13.42
C ARG A 283 11.48 0.80 12.43
N THR A 284 10.97 0.78 11.20
CA THR A 284 11.26 1.80 10.17
C THR A 284 10.24 2.92 10.15
N TYR A 285 9.13 2.79 10.89
CA TYR A 285 8.12 3.84 10.99
C TYR A 285 8.69 5.06 11.68
N ARG A 286 8.56 6.22 11.06
CA ARG A 286 8.97 7.49 11.64
C ARG A 286 8.29 8.69 10.98
N ALA A 287 8.12 9.75 11.73
CA ALA A 287 7.90 11.10 11.22
C ALA A 287 9.28 11.67 10.81
N VAL A 288 9.44 12.04 9.56
CA VAL A 288 10.74 12.46 9.00
C VAL A 288 11.13 13.82 9.55
N GLY A 289 12.29 13.90 10.19
CA GLY A 289 12.79 15.13 10.84
C GLY A 289 12.44 15.24 12.32
N GLN A 290 11.56 14.40 12.84
CA GLN A 290 11.21 14.38 14.25
C GLN A 290 12.33 13.75 15.06
N ASP A 291 12.88 14.50 16.04
CA ASP A 291 13.94 14.06 16.94
C ASP A 291 13.45 13.76 18.38
N GLY A 292 12.15 13.96 18.65
CA GLY A 292 11.55 13.80 19.97
C GLY A 292 11.80 14.98 20.94
N MET A 293 12.47 16.04 20.46
CA MET A 293 12.86 17.20 21.30
C MET A 293 12.17 18.49 20.87
N ARG A 294 11.19 18.40 19.98
CA ARG A 294 10.52 19.55 19.36
C ARG A 294 9.10 19.78 19.88
N LEU A 295 8.76 19.27 21.08
CA LEU A 295 7.46 19.55 21.68
C LEU A 295 7.21 21.06 21.75
N ASN A 296 6.11 21.54 21.15
CA ASN A 296 5.71 22.96 21.08
C ASN A 296 6.78 23.86 20.43
N LYS A 297 7.61 23.31 19.55
CA LYS A 297 8.68 24.04 18.86
C LYS A 297 8.64 23.79 17.36
N SER A 298 9.20 24.75 16.62
CA SER A 298 9.42 24.59 15.20
C SER A 298 10.38 23.44 14.90
N ILE A 299 10.18 22.78 13.73
CA ILE A 299 11.06 21.71 13.24
C ILE A 299 12.51 22.18 13.06
N ILE A 300 12.74 23.45 12.78
CA ILE A 300 14.08 24.01 12.55
C ILE A 300 14.76 24.51 13.84
N ASP A 301 14.04 24.61 14.97
CA ASP A 301 14.59 25.17 16.20
C ASP A 301 15.61 24.21 16.85
N ASN A 302 16.90 24.51 16.66
CA ASN A 302 18.03 23.71 17.18
C ASN A 302 17.97 22.21 16.84
N ASN A 303 17.30 21.83 15.76
CA ASN A 303 17.19 20.46 15.30
C ASN A 303 18.45 20.07 14.49
N THR A 304 19.12 19.02 14.93
CA THR A 304 20.32 18.48 14.27
C THR A 304 20.13 17.05 13.78
N SER A 305 18.91 16.52 13.81
CA SER A 305 18.59 15.15 13.38
C SER A 305 18.79 14.92 11.88
N LEU A 306 18.67 15.99 11.09
CA LEU A 306 18.87 16.01 9.64
C LEU A 306 19.71 17.22 9.23
N PRO A 307 20.30 17.21 8.02
CA PRO A 307 20.98 18.39 7.48
C PRO A 307 20.04 19.61 7.41
N ALA A 308 20.53 20.80 7.70
CA ALA A 308 19.74 22.03 7.72
C ALA A 308 18.93 22.26 6.44
N LYS A 309 19.49 21.92 5.28
CA LYS A 309 18.76 21.98 3.99
C LYS A 309 17.50 21.13 4.00
N MET A 310 17.53 19.95 4.63
CA MET A 310 16.39 19.04 4.71
C MET A 310 15.34 19.56 5.70
N LEU A 311 15.77 20.04 6.87
CA LEU A 311 14.88 20.64 7.86
C LEU A 311 14.16 21.88 7.31
N ASN A 312 14.88 22.75 6.61
CA ASN A 312 14.29 23.91 5.93
C ASN A 312 13.30 23.47 4.85
N ALA A 313 13.62 22.41 4.09
CA ALA A 313 12.68 21.90 3.08
C ALA A 313 11.39 21.34 3.72
N LEU A 314 11.46 20.68 4.86
CA LEU A 314 10.29 20.22 5.62
C LEU A 314 9.44 21.41 6.11
N SER A 315 10.09 22.41 6.72
CA SER A 315 9.40 23.60 7.22
C SER A 315 8.69 24.38 6.11
N ILE A 316 9.35 24.61 4.96
CA ILE A 316 8.78 25.37 3.85
C ILE A 316 7.67 24.59 3.13
N MET A 317 7.83 23.26 3.02
CA MET A 317 6.89 22.43 2.26
C MET A 317 5.52 22.35 2.93
N SER A 318 5.46 22.18 4.25
CA SER A 318 4.20 21.94 4.95
C SER A 318 4.32 22.22 6.44
N ASP A 319 3.19 22.52 7.08
CA ASP A 319 3.04 22.52 8.53
C ASP A 319 2.94 21.08 9.10
N HIS A 320 2.91 20.07 8.24
CA HIS A 320 3.03 18.66 8.64
C HIS A 320 4.42 18.09 8.36
N LEU A 321 4.77 17.01 9.03
CA LEU A 321 5.90 16.15 8.70
C LEU A 321 5.43 14.90 7.94
N PRO A 322 6.16 14.45 6.92
CA PRO A 322 5.82 13.19 6.29
C PRO A 322 6.10 12.02 7.24
N VAL A 323 5.20 11.02 7.23
CA VAL A 323 5.41 9.74 7.90
C VAL A 323 5.81 8.68 6.88
N MET A 324 6.72 7.79 7.25
CA MET A 324 7.18 6.72 6.38
C MET A 324 7.31 5.39 7.10
N MET A 325 7.23 4.31 6.34
CA MET A 325 7.47 2.95 6.82
C MET A 325 7.93 2.06 5.65
N ASP A 326 8.76 1.07 5.94
CA ASP A 326 9.16 0.05 4.98
C ASP A 326 8.25 -1.19 5.11
N LEU A 327 7.98 -1.79 3.97
CA LEU A 327 7.25 -3.04 3.82
C LEU A 327 8.19 -4.05 3.18
N ARG A 328 8.31 -5.24 3.76
CA ARG A 328 9.04 -6.34 3.14
C ARG A 328 8.09 -7.15 2.27
N ILE A 329 8.48 -7.39 1.03
CA ILE A 329 7.82 -8.33 0.16
C ILE A 329 8.44 -9.70 0.44
N GLU A 330 7.65 -10.61 0.96
CA GLU A 330 8.09 -11.99 1.16
C GLU A 330 7.87 -12.76 -0.14
N GLU A 331 8.94 -13.26 -0.72
CA GLU A 331 8.81 -14.19 -1.83
C GLU A 331 8.02 -15.41 -1.36
N VAL A 332 7.15 -15.88 -2.22
CA VAL A 332 6.55 -17.20 -2.00
C VAL A 332 7.70 -18.19 -2.04
N ASN A 333 8.13 -18.63 -0.87
CA ASN A 333 9.17 -19.68 -0.76
C ASN A 333 8.56 -20.97 -1.33
N THR A 334 8.72 -21.16 -2.65
CA THR A 334 8.34 -22.40 -3.32
C THR A 334 9.08 -23.60 -2.71
N SER A 335 10.20 -23.38 -2.01
CA SER A 335 10.95 -24.41 -1.29
C SER A 335 10.24 -24.95 -0.04
N ARG A 336 9.33 -24.19 0.60
CA ARG A 336 8.52 -24.75 1.72
C ARG A 336 7.40 -25.69 1.25
N TRP A 337 7.01 -25.61 -0.01
CA TRP A 337 6.02 -26.52 -0.62
C TRP A 337 6.63 -27.80 -1.15
N HIS A 338 7.98 -27.90 -1.24
CA HIS A 338 8.66 -29.11 -1.72
C HIS A 338 8.82 -30.22 -0.68
N ALA A 339 8.44 -30.00 0.57
CA ALA A 339 8.59 -31.02 1.61
C ALA A 339 7.33 -31.89 1.84
N GLY A 340 6.30 -31.79 1.01
CA GLY A 340 5.12 -32.59 1.29
C GLY A 340 3.95 -32.55 0.34
N ASN A 341 4.07 -32.41 -0.97
CA ASN A 341 3.00 -32.91 -1.85
C ASN A 341 3.36 -32.76 -3.32
N ASP A 342 3.45 -33.88 -4.02
CA ASP A 342 3.49 -33.99 -5.50
C ASP A 342 2.35 -33.22 -6.21
N LEU A 343 1.24 -32.98 -5.51
CA LEU A 343 0.04 -32.29 -6.01
C LEU A 343 0.30 -30.87 -6.54
N SER A 344 1.19 -30.09 -5.91
CA SER A 344 1.50 -28.73 -6.38
C SER A 344 2.26 -28.72 -7.71
N ARG A 345 2.97 -29.77 -8.02
CA ARG A 345 3.69 -29.97 -9.31
C ARG A 345 2.72 -30.36 -10.42
N GLU A 346 1.76 -31.20 -10.12
CA GLU A 346 0.71 -31.64 -11.05
C GLU A 346 -0.22 -30.48 -11.40
N MET A 347 -0.59 -29.64 -10.43
CA MET A 347 -1.40 -28.43 -10.68
C MET A 347 -0.67 -27.37 -11.53
N LYS A 348 0.65 -27.40 -11.65
CA LYS A 348 1.42 -26.53 -12.57
C LYS A 348 1.25 -26.92 -14.03
N SER A 349 0.90 -28.17 -14.32
CA SER A 349 0.71 -28.69 -15.67
C SER A 349 -0.63 -28.29 -16.31
N VAL A 350 -1.47 -27.52 -15.59
CA VAL A 350 -2.77 -27.07 -16.13
C VAL A 350 -2.57 -26.17 -17.33
N GLU A 351 -2.99 -26.65 -18.49
CA GLU A 351 -3.02 -25.89 -19.73
C GLU A 351 -4.45 -25.58 -20.13
N VAL A 352 -4.71 -24.32 -20.45
CA VAL A 352 -6.01 -23.90 -20.98
C VAL A 352 -5.92 -23.87 -22.50
N LYS A 353 -6.63 -24.77 -23.15
CA LYS A 353 -6.81 -24.75 -24.60
C LYS A 353 -7.78 -23.59 -24.96
N LYS A 354 -7.67 -23.03 -26.14
CA LYS A 354 -8.43 -21.84 -26.56
C LYS A 354 -9.89 -21.92 -26.13
N PRO A 355 -10.44 -20.92 -25.44
CA PRO A 355 -11.85 -20.88 -25.12
C PRO A 355 -12.65 -20.72 -26.40
N MET A 356 -13.59 -21.61 -26.66
CA MET A 356 -14.60 -21.48 -27.69
C MET A 356 -15.90 -20.94 -27.07
N ASP A 357 -16.62 -20.14 -27.76
CA ASP A 357 -17.79 -19.31 -27.39
C ASP A 357 -18.47 -19.57 -26.02
N ASN A 358 -18.90 -20.77 -25.70
CA ASN A 358 -19.51 -21.16 -24.42
C ASN A 358 -18.88 -22.43 -23.83
N GLN A 359 -17.69 -22.81 -24.28
CA GLN A 359 -16.98 -23.98 -23.77
C GLN A 359 -15.57 -23.60 -23.32
N LEU A 360 -15.12 -24.19 -22.23
CA LEU A 360 -13.76 -24.09 -21.73
C LEU A 360 -13.13 -25.47 -21.74
N THR A 361 -12.07 -25.65 -22.51
CA THR A 361 -11.27 -26.86 -22.51
C THR A 361 -9.95 -26.60 -21.81
N PHE A 362 -9.61 -27.44 -20.85
CA PHE A 362 -8.31 -27.44 -20.19
C PHE A 362 -7.82 -28.86 -19.95
N SER A 363 -6.50 -29.02 -19.90
CA SER A 363 -5.85 -30.29 -19.56
C SER A 363 -5.01 -30.16 -18.30
N LEU A 364 -4.87 -31.25 -17.61
CA LEU A 364 -3.94 -31.38 -16.49
C LEU A 364 -3.41 -32.83 -16.44
N ASN A 365 -2.16 -33.00 -15.99
CA ASN A 365 -1.57 -34.29 -15.77
C ASN A 365 -1.59 -34.60 -14.28
N ASP A 366 -2.24 -35.68 -13.87
CA ASP A 366 -2.33 -36.15 -12.48
C ASP A 366 -1.69 -37.56 -12.35
N ARG A 367 -1.09 -37.82 -11.21
CA ARG A 367 -0.47 -39.15 -10.95
C ARG A 367 -1.44 -40.16 -10.39
N GLN A 368 -2.58 -39.69 -9.89
CA GLN A 368 -3.63 -40.51 -9.31
C GLN A 368 -5.00 -39.91 -9.53
N SER A 369 -6.05 -40.66 -9.27
CA SER A 369 -7.41 -40.17 -9.37
C SER A 369 -7.74 -39.20 -8.24
N ARG A 370 -8.18 -37.99 -8.56
CA ARG A 370 -8.56 -36.93 -7.60
C ARG A 370 -9.75 -36.13 -8.08
N GLU A 371 -10.49 -35.57 -7.15
CA GLU A 371 -11.57 -34.65 -7.44
C GLU A 371 -11.09 -33.19 -7.36
N TYR A 372 -11.31 -32.43 -8.40
CA TYR A 372 -10.99 -31.02 -8.49
C TYR A 372 -12.25 -30.16 -8.54
N LYS A 373 -12.32 -29.18 -7.62
CA LYS A 373 -13.30 -28.10 -7.73
C LYS A 373 -12.82 -27.10 -8.78
N VAL A 374 -13.66 -26.79 -9.74
CA VAL A 374 -13.43 -25.81 -10.80
C VAL A 374 -14.26 -24.58 -10.53
N GLU A 375 -13.65 -23.41 -10.43
CA GLU A 375 -14.33 -22.14 -10.26
C GLU A 375 -13.87 -21.17 -11.36
N ILE A 376 -14.83 -20.50 -12.02
CA ILE A 376 -14.54 -19.38 -12.92
C ILE A 376 -15.01 -18.11 -12.24
N THR A 377 -14.11 -17.14 -12.14
CA THR A 377 -14.41 -15.85 -11.56
C THR A 377 -14.17 -14.72 -12.54
N SER A 378 -15.01 -13.69 -12.49
CA SER A 378 -14.74 -12.44 -13.17
C SER A 378 -13.50 -11.76 -12.58
N ILE A 379 -12.94 -10.78 -13.27
CA ILE A 379 -11.85 -9.93 -12.75
C ILE A 379 -12.22 -9.20 -11.46
N PHE A 380 -13.52 -9.07 -11.17
CA PHE A 380 -14.02 -8.47 -9.93
C PHE A 380 -14.16 -9.49 -8.79
N GLY A 381 -13.74 -10.75 -9.00
CA GLY A 381 -13.80 -11.82 -8.00
C GLY A 381 -15.19 -12.44 -7.84
N GLN A 382 -16.16 -12.07 -8.68
CA GLN A 382 -17.48 -12.70 -8.69
C GLN A 382 -17.38 -14.10 -9.32
N VAL A 383 -17.81 -15.13 -8.60
CA VAL A 383 -17.91 -16.49 -9.14
C VAL A 383 -19.04 -16.54 -10.15
N VAL A 384 -18.73 -16.88 -11.40
CA VAL A 384 -19.67 -16.95 -12.52
C VAL A 384 -19.98 -18.40 -12.92
N PHE A 385 -19.13 -19.35 -12.52
CA PHE A 385 -19.32 -20.78 -12.80
C PHE A 385 -18.60 -21.63 -11.76
N VAL A 386 -19.22 -22.74 -11.35
CA VAL A 386 -18.63 -23.76 -10.46
C VAL A 386 -18.94 -25.13 -11.03
N SER A 387 -17.96 -26.02 -11.02
CA SER A 387 -18.09 -27.43 -11.39
C SER A 387 -17.11 -28.31 -10.59
N GLN A 388 -17.24 -29.61 -10.72
CA GLN A 388 -16.27 -30.59 -10.21
C GLN A 388 -15.86 -31.49 -11.38
N VAL A 389 -14.59 -31.89 -11.39
CA VAL A 389 -14.05 -32.83 -12.36
C VAL A 389 -13.23 -33.90 -11.64
N GLN A 390 -13.31 -35.13 -12.12
CA GLN A 390 -12.56 -36.25 -11.58
C GLN A 390 -11.43 -36.60 -12.54
N THR A 391 -10.19 -36.65 -12.04
CA THR A 391 -9.05 -37.11 -12.83
C THR A 391 -8.84 -38.61 -12.72
N THR A 392 -8.07 -39.14 -13.64
CA THR A 392 -7.40 -40.43 -13.57
C THR A 392 -5.88 -40.24 -13.62
N ALA A 393 -5.10 -41.24 -13.30
CA ALA A 393 -3.66 -41.16 -13.47
C ALA A 393 -3.28 -40.94 -14.94
N GLY A 394 -2.40 -39.97 -15.20
CA GLY A 394 -1.99 -39.55 -16.53
C GLY A 394 -2.58 -38.21 -16.98
N GLU A 395 -2.57 -37.94 -18.26
CA GLU A 395 -3.11 -36.74 -18.88
C GLU A 395 -4.63 -36.80 -18.91
N ASN A 396 -5.27 -35.76 -18.45
CA ASN A 396 -6.72 -35.59 -18.40
C ASN A 396 -7.10 -34.34 -19.16
N GLU A 397 -8.17 -34.41 -19.99
CA GLU A 397 -8.71 -33.27 -20.68
C GLU A 397 -10.19 -33.09 -20.34
N PHE A 398 -10.58 -31.91 -19.97
CA PHE A 398 -11.95 -31.55 -19.58
C PHE A 398 -12.49 -30.45 -20.47
N THR A 399 -13.73 -30.62 -20.92
CA THR A 399 -14.48 -29.59 -21.61
C THR A 399 -15.72 -29.25 -20.80
N LEU A 400 -15.81 -28.01 -20.34
CA LEU A 400 -16.92 -27.50 -19.52
C LEU A 400 -17.80 -26.58 -20.37
N ASN A 401 -19.10 -26.79 -20.32
CA ASN A 401 -20.08 -25.88 -20.89
C ASN A 401 -20.30 -24.71 -19.93
N LEU A 402 -19.96 -23.51 -20.36
CA LEU A 402 -20.08 -22.31 -19.58
C LEU A 402 -21.43 -21.62 -19.81
N PRO A 403 -21.98 -20.92 -18.81
CA PRO A 403 -23.11 -20.02 -19.04
C PRO A 403 -22.71 -18.94 -20.06
N LYS A 404 -23.71 -18.23 -20.59
CA LYS A 404 -23.44 -17.10 -21.49
C LYS A 404 -22.71 -15.99 -20.75
N LEU A 405 -21.39 -15.95 -20.91
CA LEU A 405 -20.52 -14.92 -20.32
C LEU A 405 -20.34 -13.78 -21.32
N LEU A 406 -20.17 -12.57 -20.80
CA LEU A 406 -19.81 -11.41 -21.61
C LEU A 406 -18.35 -11.52 -22.09
N PRO A 407 -17.98 -10.93 -23.25
CA PRO A 407 -16.57 -10.80 -23.62
C PRO A 407 -15.75 -10.15 -22.51
N GLY A 408 -14.59 -10.72 -22.20
CA GLY A 408 -13.78 -10.20 -21.11
C GLY A 408 -12.73 -11.18 -20.61
N ILE A 409 -12.07 -10.77 -19.52
CA ILE A 409 -11.07 -11.58 -18.83
C ILE A 409 -11.70 -12.24 -17.62
N TYR A 410 -11.42 -13.53 -17.46
CA TYR A 410 -11.85 -14.36 -16.34
C TYR A 410 -10.67 -15.14 -15.78
N CYS A 411 -10.82 -15.69 -14.58
CA CYS A 411 -9.85 -16.57 -13.94
C CYS A 411 -10.47 -17.96 -13.76
N LEU A 412 -9.81 -18.98 -14.30
CA LEU A 412 -10.07 -20.38 -13.99
C LEU A 412 -9.28 -20.74 -12.74
N LYS A 413 -9.96 -21.16 -11.68
CA LYS A 413 -9.34 -21.67 -10.46
C LYS A 413 -9.68 -23.15 -10.28
N LEU A 414 -8.67 -23.97 -10.15
CA LEU A 414 -8.80 -25.40 -9.77
C LEU A 414 -8.34 -25.55 -8.34
N THR A 415 -9.11 -26.29 -7.52
CA THR A 415 -8.79 -26.56 -6.12
C THR A 415 -8.92 -28.04 -5.83
N CYS A 416 -7.91 -28.64 -5.19
CA CYS A 416 -7.91 -30.02 -4.76
C CYS A 416 -7.09 -30.14 -3.46
N GLU A 417 -7.63 -30.84 -2.46
CA GLU A 417 -6.92 -31.14 -1.19
C GLU A 417 -6.22 -29.93 -0.53
N GLY A 418 -6.83 -28.74 -0.62
CA GLY A 418 -6.28 -27.50 -0.07
C GLY A 418 -5.26 -26.77 -0.97
N ALA A 419 -4.75 -27.41 -2.02
CA ALA A 419 -3.94 -26.77 -3.07
C ALA A 419 -4.84 -26.14 -4.13
N HIS A 420 -4.37 -25.08 -4.80
CA HIS A 420 -5.09 -24.48 -5.92
C HIS A 420 -4.15 -23.92 -6.97
N THR A 421 -4.64 -23.85 -8.20
CA THR A 421 -3.98 -23.13 -9.30
C THR A 421 -4.96 -22.18 -9.97
N ILE A 422 -4.45 -21.10 -10.56
CA ILE A 422 -5.26 -20.11 -11.28
C ILE A 422 -4.68 -19.91 -12.67
N ARG A 423 -5.55 -19.86 -13.67
CA ARG A 423 -5.21 -19.55 -15.06
C ARG A 423 -6.10 -18.44 -15.58
N LYS A 424 -5.51 -17.52 -16.32
CA LYS A 424 -6.25 -16.47 -17.04
C LYS A 424 -6.93 -17.07 -18.26
N ILE A 425 -8.22 -16.77 -18.44
CA ILE A 425 -8.98 -17.10 -19.64
C ILE A 425 -9.56 -15.82 -20.24
N ILE A 426 -9.58 -15.75 -21.56
CA ILE A 426 -10.10 -14.60 -22.31
C ILE A 426 -11.28 -15.08 -23.14
N LYS A 427 -12.46 -14.54 -22.86
CA LYS A 427 -13.63 -14.69 -23.73
C LYS A 427 -13.63 -13.55 -24.74
N ARG A 428 -13.72 -13.89 -26.00
CA ARG A 428 -13.86 -12.95 -27.12
C ARG A 428 -15.32 -12.70 -27.43
#